data_26c5abf80db501de6b7e4a3cbc271b25
#
_entry.id   26c5abf80db501de6b7e4a3cbc271b25
#
_cell.length_a   1.000
_cell.length_b   1.000
_cell.length_c   1.000
_cell.angle_alpha   90.00
_cell.angle_beta   90.00
_cell.angle_gamma   90.00
#
_symmetry.space_group_name_H-M   'P 1'
#
loop_
_entity.id
_entity.type
_entity.pdbx_description
1 polymer ?
#
loop_
_entity_poly.entity_id
_entity_poly.type
_entity_poly.pdbx_seq_one_letter_code
_entity_poly.pdbx_strand_id
1 'polypeptide(L)'
;MSKEEIRAKKENGDALTMKEKIGYGMSYLGVEILTQFNTYLTYFMTNIFGLSMGVASTITGLNTAWNAVNDPILGYWADNKTFKTGEKLRPFWKYCCLPMALFCILMYVGPEIPTAGKIAYILAAFFLYDTFSTLISIPNYGMPVVMTNKVSERASLSSWAMILDVIGISLYALAMPLIKAFGGGYDEVGNIVNGRRGFLITCTIFCLVFIAAELCAYFSTKEKIKAMAVTPQKVKLGEMLRLLCSEKNWVINMLYMLGYALTSSIVTGYLLYYAQYVLHNSALYTPILVAFLVCNLIGAVIAKFIDGKIGHRKTMLLGALLLAIARIPSMIAPSNLVTIFVNAAVMGFGMAFAIVTINVVQSESVDLIEWKQGKRVVASASSVRSFVYKGSTALALFAIGQILARTGYDSELAQQSAATVNVLESCVSYIPFVLAIFMFICALFLTVDKDAQEMRAAKAAMAAEGEAVK
;
A
#
# COMPACT_ATOMS: atom_id res chain seq x y z
N MET A 1 44.27 11.20 20.01
CA MET A 1 42.83 10.93 20.24
C MET A 1 42.70 9.66 21.06
N SER A 2 42.06 9.73 22.21
CA SER A 2 41.82 8.56 23.06
C SER A 2 40.83 7.60 22.41
N LYS A 3 40.83 6.31 22.83
CA LYS A 3 39.84 5.33 22.36
C LYS A 3 38.39 5.81 22.65
N GLU A 4 38.19 6.59 23.72
CA GLU A 4 36.89 7.18 24.06
C GLU A 4 36.50 8.32 23.15
N GLU A 5 37.44 9.19 22.72
CA GLU A 5 37.15 10.24 21.72
C GLU A 5 36.83 9.67 20.37
N ILE A 6 37.49 8.56 19.97
CA ILE A 6 37.16 7.83 18.70
C ILE A 6 35.78 7.17 18.81
N ARG A 7 35.43 6.62 19.99
CA ARG A 7 34.12 6.02 20.25
C ARG A 7 33.01 7.06 20.26
N ALA A 8 33.21 8.20 20.97
CA ALA A 8 32.29 9.33 21.01
C ALA A 8 32.09 9.98 19.60
N LYS A 9 33.17 10.09 18.80
CA LYS A 9 33.10 10.60 17.43
C LYS A 9 32.39 9.63 16.49
N LYS A 10 32.54 8.31 16.72
CA LYS A 10 31.82 7.27 16.00
C LYS A 10 30.33 7.21 16.42
N GLU A 11 30.04 7.38 17.71
CA GLU A 11 28.69 7.45 18.24
C GLU A 11 27.94 8.72 17.80
N ASN A 12 28.58 9.87 17.71
CA ASN A 12 28.01 11.11 17.17
C ASN A 12 27.90 11.11 15.64
N GLY A 13 28.82 10.43 14.94
CA GLY A 13 28.77 10.30 13.47
C GLY A 13 27.64 9.42 12.94
N ASP A 14 27.09 8.53 13.76
CA ASP A 14 25.97 7.64 13.41
C ASP A 14 24.58 8.21 13.76
N ALA A 15 24.51 9.35 14.48
CA ALA A 15 23.26 10.05 14.72
C ALA A 15 22.80 10.78 13.44
N LEU A 16 21.49 10.66 13.15
CA LEU A 16 20.88 11.31 12.00
C LEU A 16 20.25 12.64 12.37
N THR A 17 20.46 13.63 11.53
CA THR A 17 19.83 14.95 11.69
C THR A 17 18.33 14.87 11.33
N MET A 18 17.52 15.81 11.86
CA MET A 18 16.11 15.92 11.49
C MET A 18 15.93 16.13 9.98
N LYS A 19 16.85 16.86 9.33
CA LYS A 19 16.85 17.05 7.88
C LYS A 19 16.97 15.71 7.13
N GLU A 20 17.85 14.81 7.57
CA GLU A 20 18.02 13.49 6.97
C GLU A 20 16.79 12.60 7.21
N LYS A 21 16.16 12.67 8.39
CA LYS A 21 14.97 11.88 8.73
C LYS A 21 13.75 12.32 7.93
N ILE A 22 13.47 13.62 7.90
CA ILE A 22 12.38 14.19 7.10
C ILE A 22 12.65 13.95 5.61
N GLY A 23 13.87 14.23 5.15
CA GLY A 23 14.25 14.02 3.75
C GLY A 23 14.04 12.58 3.29
N TYR A 24 14.43 11.59 4.09
CA TYR A 24 14.14 10.19 3.80
C TYR A 24 12.63 9.92 3.67
N GLY A 25 11.83 10.43 4.58
CA GLY A 25 10.37 10.26 4.55
C GLY A 25 9.69 10.97 3.38
N MET A 26 10.30 12.03 2.80
CA MET A 26 9.73 12.74 1.65
C MET A 26 9.52 11.82 0.44
N SER A 27 10.40 10.83 0.21
CA SER A 27 10.19 9.86 -0.87
C SER A 27 8.90 9.03 -0.65
N TYR A 28 8.59 8.63 0.59
CA TYR A 28 7.33 7.95 0.90
C TYR A 28 6.11 8.83 0.58
N LEU A 29 6.14 10.11 0.97
CA LEU A 29 5.09 11.06 0.63
C LEU A 29 4.89 11.15 -0.89
N GLY A 30 5.98 11.33 -1.65
CA GLY A 30 5.92 11.47 -3.10
C GLY A 30 5.39 10.22 -3.80
N VAL A 31 5.91 9.05 -3.46
CA VAL A 31 5.47 7.76 -4.03
C VAL A 31 4.01 7.50 -3.71
N GLU A 32 3.58 7.74 -2.47
CA GLU A 32 2.23 7.44 -2.02
C GLU A 32 1.18 8.31 -2.70
N ILE A 33 1.44 9.60 -2.92
CA ILE A 33 0.54 10.48 -3.70
C ILE A 33 0.24 9.88 -5.08
N LEU A 34 1.27 9.43 -5.82
CA LEU A 34 1.09 8.88 -7.16
C LEU A 34 0.45 7.49 -7.13
N THR A 35 0.81 6.65 -6.16
CA THR A 35 0.23 5.32 -5.97
C THR A 35 -1.27 5.42 -5.72
N GLN A 36 -1.68 6.32 -4.84
CA GLN A 36 -3.10 6.56 -4.56
C GLN A 36 -3.81 7.22 -5.76
N PHE A 37 -3.17 8.15 -6.46
CA PHE A 37 -3.75 8.76 -7.66
C PHE A 37 -4.04 7.74 -8.75
N ASN A 38 -3.24 6.70 -8.88
CA ASN A 38 -3.46 5.63 -9.85
C ASN A 38 -4.68 4.76 -9.56
N THR A 39 -5.31 4.86 -8.39
CA THR A 39 -6.61 4.22 -8.14
C THR A 39 -7.70 4.78 -9.06
N TYR A 40 -7.56 6.02 -9.53
CA TYR A 40 -8.46 6.62 -10.52
C TYR A 40 -8.21 6.14 -11.96
N LEU A 41 -7.13 5.39 -12.23
CA LEU A 41 -6.79 5.02 -13.60
C LEU A 41 -7.90 4.20 -14.27
N THR A 42 -8.53 3.29 -13.53
CA THR A 42 -9.67 2.50 -14.06
C THR A 42 -10.84 3.41 -14.44
N TYR A 43 -11.19 4.39 -13.58
CA TYR A 43 -12.22 5.37 -13.87
C TYR A 43 -11.85 6.24 -15.09
N PHE A 44 -10.60 6.69 -15.19
CA PHE A 44 -10.12 7.44 -16.35
C PHE A 44 -10.23 6.63 -17.64
N MET A 45 -9.80 5.35 -17.62
CA MET A 45 -9.89 4.45 -18.78
C MET A 45 -11.31 4.25 -19.26
N THR A 46 -12.28 4.12 -18.34
CA THR A 46 -13.68 3.84 -18.70
C THR A 46 -14.47 5.10 -19.04
N ASN A 47 -14.45 6.11 -18.17
CA ASN A 47 -15.34 7.28 -18.27
C ASN A 47 -14.77 8.43 -19.11
N ILE A 48 -13.46 8.43 -19.40
CA ILE A 48 -12.82 9.54 -20.11
C ILE A 48 -12.09 9.07 -21.38
N PHE A 49 -11.36 7.97 -21.29
CA PHE A 49 -10.61 7.42 -22.41
C PHE A 49 -11.46 6.51 -23.33
N GLY A 50 -12.67 6.12 -22.87
CA GLY A 50 -13.66 5.38 -23.64
C GLY A 50 -13.29 3.91 -23.88
N LEU A 51 -12.60 3.27 -22.92
CA LEU A 51 -12.37 1.83 -22.91
C LEU A 51 -13.51 1.12 -22.16
N SER A 52 -13.88 -0.08 -22.58
CA SER A 52 -14.85 -0.87 -21.82
C SER A 52 -14.27 -1.29 -20.47
N MET A 53 -15.14 -1.50 -19.47
CA MET A 53 -14.74 -1.93 -18.11
C MET A 53 -13.96 -3.26 -18.16
N GLY A 54 -14.35 -4.19 -19.04
CA GLY A 54 -13.65 -5.46 -19.21
C GLY A 54 -12.21 -5.28 -19.71
N VAL A 55 -11.98 -4.36 -20.64
CA VAL A 55 -10.63 -4.01 -21.12
C VAL A 55 -9.83 -3.32 -20.03
N ALA A 56 -10.41 -2.34 -19.36
CA ALA A 56 -9.74 -1.59 -18.28
C ALA A 56 -9.29 -2.51 -17.14
N SER A 57 -10.15 -3.41 -16.68
CA SER A 57 -9.81 -4.39 -15.66
C SER A 57 -8.77 -5.42 -16.10
N THR A 58 -8.76 -5.80 -17.38
CA THR A 58 -7.72 -6.66 -17.96
C THR A 58 -6.37 -5.96 -17.99
N ILE A 59 -6.31 -4.69 -18.37
CA ILE A 59 -5.09 -3.87 -18.33
C ILE A 59 -4.53 -3.83 -16.89
N THR A 60 -5.37 -3.56 -15.91
CA THR A 60 -4.97 -3.53 -14.49
C THR A 60 -4.45 -4.89 -14.02
N GLY A 61 -5.11 -6.00 -14.43
CA GLY A 61 -4.68 -7.35 -14.12
C GLY A 61 -3.32 -7.70 -14.75
N LEU A 62 -3.12 -7.38 -16.03
CA LEU A 62 -1.84 -7.58 -16.73
C LEU A 62 -0.71 -6.77 -16.10
N ASN A 63 -0.99 -5.53 -15.69
CA ASN A 63 0.01 -4.70 -15.02
C ASN A 63 0.46 -5.30 -13.68
N THR A 64 -0.44 -5.91 -12.93
CA THR A 64 -0.05 -6.59 -11.68
C THR A 64 0.77 -7.85 -11.94
N ALA A 65 0.45 -8.61 -13.00
CA ALA A 65 1.28 -9.73 -13.42
C ALA A 65 2.68 -9.23 -13.82
N TRP A 66 2.77 -8.09 -14.51
CA TRP A 66 4.04 -7.43 -14.82
C TRP A 66 4.83 -7.09 -13.57
N ASN A 67 4.22 -6.50 -12.54
CA ASN A 67 4.86 -6.20 -11.25
C ASN A 67 5.47 -7.45 -10.60
N ALA A 68 4.76 -8.57 -10.62
CA ALA A 68 5.24 -9.82 -10.03
C ALA A 68 6.54 -10.33 -10.69
N VAL A 69 6.72 -10.06 -11.98
CA VAL A 69 7.92 -10.44 -12.75
C VAL A 69 9.01 -9.37 -12.66
N ASN A 70 8.62 -8.11 -12.73
CA ASN A 70 9.49 -6.95 -12.81
C ASN A 70 10.27 -6.73 -11.49
N ASP A 71 9.59 -6.83 -10.34
CA ASP A 71 10.20 -6.57 -9.02
C ASP A 71 11.46 -7.42 -8.75
N PRO A 72 11.47 -8.76 -8.93
CA PRO A 72 12.68 -9.58 -8.74
C PRO A 72 13.80 -9.26 -9.73
N ILE A 73 13.46 -8.98 -10.99
CA ILE A 73 14.45 -8.69 -12.04
C ILE A 73 15.17 -7.38 -11.76
N LEU A 74 14.39 -6.32 -11.44
CA LEU A 74 14.95 -5.01 -11.15
C LEU A 74 15.68 -4.98 -9.81
N GLY A 75 15.20 -5.70 -8.80
CA GLY A 75 15.91 -5.89 -7.53
C GLY A 75 17.29 -6.49 -7.74
N TYR A 76 17.38 -7.60 -8.49
CA TYR A 76 18.66 -8.22 -8.83
C TYR A 76 19.58 -7.28 -9.63
N TRP A 77 19.03 -6.58 -10.61
CA TRP A 77 19.81 -5.61 -11.40
C TRP A 77 20.34 -4.46 -10.54
N ALA A 78 19.52 -3.91 -9.66
CA ALA A 78 19.88 -2.81 -8.78
C ALA A 78 20.96 -3.21 -7.74
N ASP A 79 20.89 -4.41 -7.20
CA ASP A 79 21.90 -4.93 -6.25
C ASP A 79 23.30 -5.00 -6.89
N ASN A 80 23.37 -5.25 -8.20
CA ASN A 80 24.62 -5.32 -8.95
C ASN A 80 25.04 -3.97 -9.56
N LYS A 81 24.19 -2.94 -9.48
CA LYS A 81 24.47 -1.61 -10.04
C LYS A 81 25.22 -0.74 -9.03
N THR A 82 26.34 -0.17 -9.46
CA THR A 82 27.03 0.91 -8.74
C THR A 82 27.09 2.11 -9.65
N PHE A 83 26.66 3.27 -9.15
CA PHE A 83 26.70 4.52 -9.92
C PHE A 83 28.10 5.13 -9.89
N LYS A 84 28.38 6.05 -10.82
CA LYS A 84 29.66 6.76 -10.89
C LYS A 84 30.02 7.53 -9.61
N THR A 85 29.03 7.86 -8.79
CA THR A 85 29.21 8.48 -7.46
C THR A 85 29.75 7.53 -6.40
N GLY A 86 29.86 6.23 -6.68
CA GLY A 86 30.20 5.18 -5.71
C GLY A 86 29.02 4.74 -4.83
N GLU A 87 27.85 5.38 -4.98
CA GLU A 87 26.63 5.02 -4.27
C GLU A 87 25.83 3.97 -5.04
N LYS A 88 24.98 3.21 -4.33
CA LYS A 88 24.17 2.12 -4.93
C LYS A 88 22.68 2.43 -4.95
N LEU A 89 22.14 3.02 -3.90
CA LEU A 89 20.69 3.16 -3.68
C LEU A 89 20.18 4.58 -3.95
N ARG A 90 20.77 5.57 -3.29
CA ARG A 90 20.33 6.97 -3.34
C ARG A 90 20.15 7.55 -4.76
N PRO A 91 21.02 7.24 -5.75
CA PRO A 91 20.87 7.80 -7.09
C PRO A 91 19.60 7.39 -7.82
N PHE A 92 18.94 6.29 -7.44
CA PHE A 92 17.67 5.90 -8.03
C PHE A 92 16.59 6.98 -7.84
N TRP A 93 16.52 7.61 -6.66
CA TRP A 93 15.59 8.74 -6.43
C TRP A 93 15.77 9.86 -7.45
N LYS A 94 17.01 10.21 -7.75
CA LYS A 94 17.32 11.29 -8.70
C LYS A 94 17.05 10.90 -10.16
N TYR A 95 17.44 9.70 -10.57
CA TYR A 95 17.39 9.34 -11.99
C TYR A 95 16.05 8.73 -12.41
N CYS A 96 15.29 8.15 -11.49
CA CYS A 96 14.04 7.50 -11.81
C CYS A 96 12.81 8.40 -11.58
N CYS A 97 12.92 9.50 -10.81
CA CYS A 97 11.76 10.38 -10.54
C CYS A 97 11.19 11.03 -11.81
N LEU A 98 12.04 11.54 -12.70
CA LEU A 98 11.58 12.14 -13.95
C LEU A 98 10.92 11.15 -14.91
N PRO A 99 11.52 9.98 -15.22
CA PRO A 99 10.85 8.96 -16.02
C PRO A 99 9.54 8.47 -15.41
N MET A 100 9.49 8.21 -14.11
CA MET A 100 8.25 7.78 -13.44
C MET A 100 7.15 8.83 -13.58
N ALA A 101 7.45 10.09 -13.32
CA ALA A 101 6.50 11.20 -13.49
C ALA A 101 6.03 11.34 -14.95
N LEU A 102 6.95 11.22 -15.92
CA LEU A 102 6.63 11.28 -17.34
C LEU A 102 5.61 10.18 -17.72
N PHE A 103 5.87 8.93 -17.36
CA PHE A 103 4.96 7.83 -17.70
C PHE A 103 3.64 7.92 -16.92
N CYS A 104 3.65 8.45 -15.69
CA CYS A 104 2.43 8.78 -14.95
C CYS A 104 1.58 9.80 -15.72
N ILE A 105 2.17 10.91 -16.18
CA ILE A 105 1.46 11.93 -16.96
C ILE A 105 0.94 11.32 -18.28
N LEU A 106 1.76 10.53 -18.98
CA LEU A 106 1.35 9.89 -20.22
C LEU A 106 0.10 9.02 -20.06
N MET A 107 -0.07 8.31 -18.94
CA MET A 107 -1.29 7.52 -18.69
C MET A 107 -2.57 8.37 -18.74
N TYR A 108 -2.50 9.66 -18.42
CA TYR A 108 -3.66 10.57 -18.35
C TYR A 108 -3.76 11.56 -19.53
N VAL A 109 -2.89 11.48 -20.52
CA VAL A 109 -2.98 12.31 -21.75
C VAL A 109 -4.22 11.94 -22.56
N GLY A 110 -4.55 10.66 -22.69
CA GLY A 110 -5.72 10.15 -23.38
C GLY A 110 -5.77 10.52 -24.88
N PRO A 111 -4.80 10.10 -25.72
CA PRO A 111 -4.78 10.44 -27.13
C PRO A 111 -5.97 9.88 -27.89
N GLU A 112 -6.43 10.60 -28.93
CA GLU A 112 -7.54 10.17 -29.79
C GLU A 112 -7.01 9.23 -30.88
N ILE A 113 -6.93 7.96 -30.57
CA ILE A 113 -6.44 6.89 -31.45
C ILE A 113 -7.41 5.71 -31.45
N PRO A 114 -7.35 4.80 -32.41
CA PRO A 114 -8.19 3.59 -32.40
C PRO A 114 -8.06 2.78 -31.11
N THR A 115 -9.10 2.04 -30.75
CA THR A 115 -9.17 1.28 -29.48
C THR A 115 -7.97 0.37 -29.23
N ALA A 116 -7.49 -0.35 -30.24
CA ALA A 116 -6.29 -1.18 -30.12
C ALA A 116 -5.04 -0.34 -29.77
N GLY A 117 -4.92 0.85 -30.37
CA GLY A 117 -3.87 1.81 -30.06
C GLY A 117 -3.98 2.35 -28.62
N LYS A 118 -5.20 2.64 -28.14
CA LYS A 118 -5.44 3.05 -26.75
C LYS A 118 -4.97 1.99 -25.76
N ILE A 119 -5.29 0.72 -26.02
CA ILE A 119 -4.89 -0.41 -25.17
C ILE A 119 -3.35 -0.53 -25.11
N ALA A 120 -2.69 -0.55 -26.28
CA ALA A 120 -1.24 -0.65 -26.34
C ALA A 120 -0.55 0.53 -25.68
N TYR A 121 -1.07 1.76 -25.89
CA TYR A 121 -0.55 2.98 -25.29
C TYR A 121 -0.61 2.95 -23.75
N ILE A 122 -1.77 2.63 -23.20
CA ILE A 122 -1.96 2.59 -21.74
C ILE A 122 -1.11 1.47 -21.11
N LEU A 123 -1.07 0.28 -21.71
CA LEU A 123 -0.24 -0.83 -21.22
C LEU A 123 1.24 -0.43 -21.19
N ALA A 124 1.75 0.16 -22.27
CA ALA A 124 3.15 0.58 -22.34
C ALA A 124 3.47 1.65 -21.28
N ALA A 125 2.62 2.69 -21.17
CA ALA A 125 2.81 3.74 -20.18
C ALA A 125 2.75 3.19 -18.74
N PHE A 126 1.80 2.29 -18.44
CA PHE A 126 1.62 1.72 -17.10
C PHE A 126 2.77 0.77 -16.74
N PHE A 127 3.21 -0.10 -17.65
CA PHE A 127 4.35 -0.99 -17.42
C PHE A 127 5.65 -0.21 -17.16
N LEU A 128 5.88 0.87 -17.91
CA LEU A 128 7.05 1.71 -17.71
C LEU A 128 6.95 2.50 -16.40
N TYR A 129 5.78 3.04 -16.07
CA TYR A 129 5.53 3.68 -14.77
C TYR A 129 5.89 2.74 -13.62
N ASP A 130 5.38 1.51 -13.63
CA ASP A 130 5.64 0.53 -12.58
C ASP A 130 7.10 0.09 -12.51
N THR A 131 7.77 -0.01 -13.67
CA THR A 131 9.20 -0.31 -13.73
C THR A 131 10.02 0.76 -12.97
N PHE A 132 9.73 2.04 -13.18
CA PHE A 132 10.42 3.12 -12.46
C PHE A 132 9.95 3.25 -11.02
N SER A 133 8.70 2.94 -10.71
CA SER A 133 8.16 2.86 -9.34
C SER A 133 8.90 1.81 -8.51
N THR A 134 9.15 0.62 -9.07
CA THR A 134 9.96 -0.42 -8.42
C THR A 134 11.36 0.08 -8.13
N LEU A 135 12.02 0.74 -9.10
CA LEU A 135 13.38 1.28 -8.92
C LEU A 135 13.46 2.36 -7.82
N ILE A 136 12.43 3.20 -7.68
CA ILE A 136 12.34 4.22 -6.61
C ILE A 136 12.06 3.57 -5.25
N SER A 137 11.34 2.46 -5.22
CA SER A 137 11.06 1.74 -3.97
C SER A 137 12.30 1.05 -3.37
N ILE A 138 13.29 0.71 -4.19
CA ILE A 138 14.54 0.06 -3.72
C ILE A 138 15.26 0.90 -2.66
N PRO A 139 15.58 2.20 -2.87
CA PRO A 139 16.17 3.01 -1.82
C PRO A 139 15.24 3.21 -0.62
N ASN A 140 13.92 3.24 -0.78
CA ASN A 140 13.00 3.37 0.32
C ASN A 140 13.18 2.24 1.36
N TYR A 141 13.46 1.03 0.92
CA TYR A 141 13.71 -0.09 1.83
C TYR A 141 15.19 -0.24 2.23
N GLY A 142 16.13 0.16 1.38
CA GLY A 142 17.55 -0.07 1.59
C GLY A 142 18.29 1.05 2.34
N MET A 143 17.87 2.29 2.20
CA MET A 143 18.57 3.45 2.77
C MET A 143 18.73 3.41 4.30
N PRO A 144 17.77 2.96 5.13
CA PRO A 144 17.97 2.90 6.57
C PRO A 144 19.21 2.10 6.99
N VAL A 145 19.56 1.07 6.24
CA VAL A 145 20.71 0.19 6.54
C VAL A 145 22.04 0.87 6.20
N VAL A 146 22.07 1.70 5.14
CA VAL A 146 23.29 2.37 4.67
C VAL A 146 23.45 3.80 5.24
N MET A 147 22.42 4.35 5.87
CA MET A 147 22.48 5.66 6.53
C MET A 147 23.03 5.58 7.94
N THR A 148 22.72 4.53 8.72
CA THR A 148 23.13 4.40 10.13
C THR A 148 23.23 2.96 10.60
N ASN A 149 24.16 2.70 11.54
CA ASN A 149 24.27 1.42 12.24
C ASN A 149 23.39 1.36 13.52
N LYS A 150 22.89 2.51 14.00
CA LYS A 150 22.07 2.57 15.22
C LYS A 150 20.65 2.10 14.95
N VAL A 151 20.20 1.07 15.66
CA VAL A 151 18.83 0.52 15.52
C VAL A 151 17.78 1.58 15.89
N SER A 152 18.03 2.40 16.92
CA SER A 152 17.12 3.49 17.32
C SER A 152 16.94 4.55 16.21
N GLU A 153 18.00 4.88 15.47
CA GLU A 153 17.94 5.83 14.36
C GLU A 153 17.19 5.24 13.15
N ARG A 154 17.38 3.93 12.88
CA ARG A 154 16.59 3.22 11.84
C ARG A 154 15.10 3.21 12.20
N ALA A 155 14.74 2.97 13.46
CA ALA A 155 13.36 3.06 13.93
C ALA A 155 12.80 4.48 13.76
N SER A 156 13.60 5.51 14.05
CA SER A 156 13.23 6.90 13.84
C SER A 156 13.00 7.23 12.35
N LEU A 157 13.85 6.74 11.44
CA LEU A 157 13.65 6.89 10.00
C LEU A 157 12.31 6.26 9.57
N SER A 158 12.04 5.03 10.01
CA SER A 158 10.77 4.35 9.70
C SER A 158 9.55 5.12 10.23
N SER A 159 9.66 5.74 11.43
CA SER A 159 8.58 6.56 11.97
C SER A 159 8.31 7.81 11.12
N TRP A 160 9.36 8.50 10.68
CA TRP A 160 9.22 9.66 9.79
C TRP A 160 8.71 9.27 8.40
N ALA A 161 9.13 8.11 7.88
CA ALA A 161 8.59 7.55 6.64
C ALA A 161 7.08 7.34 6.76
N MET A 162 6.61 6.69 7.83
CA MET A 162 5.18 6.46 8.07
C MET A 162 4.38 7.75 8.23
N ILE A 163 4.91 8.76 8.92
CA ILE A 163 4.23 10.06 9.07
C ILE A 163 4.05 10.72 7.70
N LEU A 164 5.09 10.75 6.89
CA LEU A 164 5.05 11.40 5.57
C LEU A 164 4.26 10.60 4.55
N ASP A 165 4.24 9.27 4.64
CA ASP A 165 3.38 8.37 3.90
C ASP A 165 1.89 8.70 4.13
N VAL A 166 1.48 8.82 5.40
CA VAL A 166 0.10 9.20 5.78
C VAL A 166 -0.25 10.61 5.27
N ILE A 167 0.70 11.55 5.29
CA ILE A 167 0.49 12.89 4.68
C ILE A 167 0.29 12.75 3.18
N GLY A 168 1.05 11.90 2.49
CA GLY A 168 0.88 11.59 1.07
C GLY A 168 -0.52 11.06 0.74
N ILE A 169 -1.00 10.07 1.52
CA ILE A 169 -2.36 9.56 1.43
C ILE A 169 -3.39 10.67 1.66
N SER A 170 -3.16 11.56 2.63
CA SER A 170 -4.09 12.66 2.93
C SER A 170 -4.15 13.69 1.80
N LEU A 171 -3.02 14.00 1.16
CA LEU A 171 -2.97 14.90 0.01
C LEU A 171 -3.69 14.35 -1.22
N TYR A 172 -3.71 13.02 -1.38
CA TYR A 172 -4.50 12.37 -2.42
C TYR A 172 -6.01 12.71 -2.34
N ALA A 173 -6.56 12.94 -1.14
CA ALA A 173 -7.97 13.34 -0.98
C ALA A 173 -8.31 14.65 -1.73
N LEU A 174 -7.31 15.48 -2.04
CA LEU A 174 -7.47 16.69 -2.85
C LEU A 174 -7.58 16.39 -4.36
N ALA A 175 -7.31 15.15 -4.81
CA ALA A 175 -7.29 14.82 -6.23
C ALA A 175 -8.63 15.12 -6.91
N MET A 176 -9.73 14.62 -6.38
CA MET A 176 -11.05 14.79 -6.99
C MET A 176 -11.54 16.26 -7.01
N PRO A 177 -11.39 17.04 -5.92
CA PRO A 177 -11.60 18.49 -5.96
C PRO A 177 -10.80 19.21 -7.04
N LEU A 178 -9.51 18.89 -7.21
CA LEU A 178 -8.66 19.47 -8.23
C LEU A 178 -9.09 19.06 -9.65
N ILE A 179 -9.36 17.78 -9.86
CA ILE A 179 -9.85 17.24 -11.14
C ILE A 179 -11.15 17.96 -11.53
N LYS A 180 -12.08 18.14 -10.60
CA LYS A 180 -13.32 18.89 -10.81
C LYS A 180 -13.05 20.36 -11.14
N ALA A 181 -12.21 21.03 -10.38
CA ALA A 181 -11.89 22.45 -10.57
C ALA A 181 -11.27 22.72 -11.95
N PHE A 182 -10.31 21.91 -12.36
CA PHE A 182 -9.65 22.04 -13.66
C PHE A 182 -10.45 21.43 -14.82
N GLY A 183 -11.37 20.50 -14.53
CA GLY A 183 -12.23 19.84 -15.49
C GLY A 183 -13.53 20.58 -15.81
N GLY A 184 -13.83 21.70 -15.13
CA GLY A 184 -15.03 22.51 -15.43
C GLY A 184 -16.33 22.03 -14.73
N GLY A 185 -16.23 21.21 -13.69
CA GLY A 185 -17.39 20.72 -12.93
C GLY A 185 -17.92 19.37 -13.39
N TYR A 186 -19.12 19.03 -12.97
CA TYR A 186 -19.85 17.82 -13.37
C TYR A 186 -20.95 18.17 -14.40
N ASP A 187 -21.17 17.25 -15.34
CA ASP A 187 -22.30 17.28 -16.24
C ASP A 187 -23.59 16.68 -15.58
N GLU A 188 -24.68 16.58 -16.35
CA GLU A 188 -25.96 16.05 -15.86
C GLU A 188 -25.89 14.55 -15.52
N VAL A 189 -24.94 13.83 -16.07
CA VAL A 189 -24.71 12.39 -15.84
C VAL A 189 -23.77 12.18 -14.63
N GLY A 190 -23.16 13.26 -14.11
CA GLY A 190 -22.18 13.20 -13.02
C GLY A 190 -20.76 12.92 -13.49
N ASN A 191 -20.47 12.95 -14.79
CA ASN A 191 -19.13 12.92 -15.35
C ASN A 191 -18.48 14.29 -15.29
N ILE A 192 -17.16 14.36 -15.31
CA ILE A 192 -16.42 15.62 -15.35
C ILE A 192 -16.48 16.19 -16.76
N VAL A 193 -16.98 17.41 -16.94
CA VAL A 193 -17.22 18.07 -18.24
C VAL A 193 -16.00 17.97 -19.18
N ASN A 194 -14.81 18.31 -18.68
CA ASN A 194 -13.56 18.11 -19.40
C ASN A 194 -12.62 17.24 -18.56
N GLY A 195 -12.99 15.96 -18.42
CA GLY A 195 -12.26 15.00 -17.59
C GLY A 195 -10.81 14.86 -17.98
N ARG A 196 -10.51 14.82 -19.29
CA ARG A 196 -9.13 14.73 -19.80
C ARG A 196 -8.26 15.87 -19.27
N ARG A 197 -8.73 17.11 -19.34
CA ARG A 197 -8.02 18.30 -18.84
C ARG A 197 -7.88 18.25 -17.31
N GLY A 198 -8.95 17.89 -16.59
CA GLY A 198 -8.95 17.81 -15.15
C GLY A 198 -7.94 16.80 -14.61
N PHE A 199 -7.95 15.59 -15.16
CA PHE A 199 -7.01 14.53 -14.79
C PHE A 199 -5.56 14.86 -15.15
N LEU A 200 -5.32 15.38 -16.36
CA LEU A 200 -3.98 15.72 -16.84
C LEU A 200 -3.32 16.81 -15.97
N ILE A 201 -4.04 17.90 -15.68
CA ILE A 201 -3.49 19.00 -14.87
C ILE A 201 -3.26 18.52 -13.43
N THR A 202 -4.20 17.79 -12.82
CA THR A 202 -4.05 17.28 -11.46
C THR A 202 -2.90 16.28 -11.36
N CYS A 203 -2.80 15.35 -12.31
CA CYS A 203 -1.67 14.42 -12.40
C CYS A 203 -0.33 15.17 -12.51
N THR A 204 -0.27 16.20 -13.35
CA THR A 204 0.95 17.01 -13.51
C THR A 204 1.34 17.73 -12.22
N ILE A 205 0.39 18.29 -11.48
CA ILE A 205 0.64 18.91 -10.17
C ILE A 205 1.21 17.88 -9.20
N PHE A 206 0.59 16.69 -9.10
CA PHE A 206 1.06 15.64 -8.20
C PHE A 206 2.43 15.08 -8.61
N CYS A 207 2.70 14.96 -9.91
CA CYS A 207 4.02 14.61 -10.42
C CYS A 207 5.09 15.64 -10.07
N LEU A 208 4.77 16.94 -10.09
CA LEU A 208 5.69 17.98 -9.64
C LEU A 208 5.99 17.90 -8.15
N VAL A 209 4.97 17.65 -7.32
CA VAL A 209 5.14 17.41 -5.87
C VAL A 209 6.01 16.18 -5.64
N PHE A 210 5.76 15.09 -6.35
CA PHE A 210 6.54 13.86 -6.30
C PHE A 210 8.01 14.11 -6.68
N ILE A 211 8.29 14.77 -7.80
CA ILE A 211 9.67 15.08 -8.21
C ILE A 211 10.38 15.92 -7.15
N ALA A 212 9.70 16.94 -6.60
CA ALA A 212 10.27 17.77 -5.53
C ALA A 212 10.57 16.95 -4.28
N ALA A 213 9.69 16.02 -3.91
CA ALA A 213 9.85 15.14 -2.77
C ALA A 213 11.04 14.17 -2.96
N GLU A 214 11.16 13.53 -4.13
CA GLU A 214 12.28 12.63 -4.44
C GLU A 214 13.62 13.37 -4.49
N LEU A 215 13.66 14.55 -5.08
CA LEU A 215 14.86 15.38 -5.09
C LEU A 215 15.21 15.85 -3.66
N CYS A 216 14.22 16.18 -2.83
CA CYS A 216 14.43 16.48 -1.41
C CYS A 216 15.04 15.28 -0.68
N ALA A 217 14.52 14.07 -0.92
CA ALA A 217 15.08 12.83 -0.37
C ALA A 217 16.53 12.64 -0.80
N TYR A 218 16.81 12.79 -2.10
CA TYR A 218 18.16 12.68 -2.65
C TYR A 218 19.14 13.70 -2.04
N PHE A 219 18.79 14.99 -1.96
CA PHE A 219 19.70 16.03 -1.49
C PHE A 219 19.85 16.06 0.05
N SER A 220 18.87 15.55 0.79
CA SER A 220 18.89 15.55 2.26
C SER A 220 19.57 14.34 2.88
N THR A 221 19.74 13.24 2.12
CA THR A 221 20.30 11.99 2.64
C THR A 221 21.65 11.66 2.01
N LYS A 222 22.41 10.76 2.66
CA LYS A 222 23.68 10.23 2.13
C LYS A 222 23.87 8.77 2.55
N GLU A 223 24.48 7.97 1.67
CA GLU A 223 24.96 6.64 2.02
C GLU A 223 26.26 6.79 2.85
N LYS A 224 26.16 6.67 4.19
CA LYS A 224 27.29 6.84 5.12
C LYS A 224 28.06 5.54 5.29
N ILE A 225 27.38 4.42 5.16
CA ILE A 225 27.94 3.09 5.35
C ILE A 225 28.06 2.43 3.97
N LYS A 226 29.29 2.13 3.54
CA LYS A 226 29.46 1.30 2.36
C LYS A 226 28.82 -0.04 2.67
N ALA A 227 27.73 -0.36 1.97
CA ALA A 227 27.07 -1.64 2.11
C ALA A 227 28.14 -2.72 1.80
N MET A 228 28.68 -3.34 2.84
CA MET A 228 29.33 -4.62 2.66
C MET A 228 28.27 -5.49 2.00
N ALA A 229 28.63 -6.09 0.88
CA ALA A 229 27.79 -7.07 0.23
C ALA A 229 27.39 -8.09 1.31
N VAL A 230 26.22 -7.92 1.89
CA VAL A 230 25.58 -8.97 2.65
C VAL A 230 25.32 -10.01 1.58
N THR A 231 26.20 -11.00 1.51
CA THR A 231 25.99 -12.18 0.66
C THR A 231 24.62 -12.71 1.08
N PRO A 232 23.59 -12.61 0.22
CA PRO A 232 22.30 -13.18 0.56
C PRO A 232 22.59 -14.66 0.76
N GLN A 233 22.30 -15.20 1.96
CA GLN A 233 22.26 -16.65 2.09
C GLN A 233 21.31 -17.13 1.01
N LYS A 234 21.85 -17.85 0.02
CA LYS A 234 21.10 -18.42 -1.10
C LYS A 234 20.19 -19.53 -0.58
N VAL A 235 19.16 -19.17 0.15
CA VAL A 235 18.09 -20.12 0.50
C VAL A 235 17.29 -20.33 -0.78
N LYS A 236 17.18 -21.59 -1.23
CA LYS A 236 16.37 -21.93 -2.40
C LYS A 236 14.92 -21.49 -2.15
N LEU A 237 14.27 -20.91 -3.16
CA LEU A 237 12.90 -20.40 -3.06
C LEU A 237 11.92 -21.43 -2.44
N GLY A 238 12.04 -22.70 -2.84
CA GLY A 238 11.20 -23.77 -2.30
C GLY A 238 11.43 -24.06 -0.81
N GLU A 239 12.69 -23.99 -0.34
CA GLU A 239 13.02 -24.13 1.08
C GLU A 239 12.48 -22.96 1.89
N MET A 240 12.61 -21.74 1.37
CA MET A 240 12.09 -20.52 1.96
C MET A 240 10.57 -20.58 2.13
N LEU A 241 9.84 -20.93 1.08
CA LEU A 241 8.38 -21.10 1.15
C LEU A 241 7.98 -22.18 2.14
N ARG A 242 8.72 -23.31 2.18
CA ARG A 242 8.48 -24.38 3.15
C ARG A 242 8.65 -23.89 4.60
N LEU A 243 9.69 -23.09 4.87
CA LEU A 243 9.95 -22.49 6.17
C LEU A 243 8.79 -21.56 6.60
N LEU A 244 8.36 -20.68 5.71
CA LEU A 244 7.26 -19.75 5.98
C LEU A 244 5.93 -20.48 6.18
N CYS A 245 5.61 -21.44 5.30
CA CYS A 245 4.36 -22.22 5.40
C CYS A 245 4.35 -23.20 6.59
N SER A 246 5.50 -23.51 7.20
CA SER A 246 5.56 -24.34 8.40
C SER A 246 5.11 -23.60 9.67
N GLU A 247 5.12 -22.26 9.67
CA GLU A 247 4.64 -21.46 10.80
C GLU A 247 3.17 -21.09 10.62
N LYS A 248 2.32 -21.75 11.42
CA LYS A 248 0.86 -21.58 11.37
C LYS A 248 0.43 -20.12 11.49
N ASN A 249 1.01 -19.37 12.43
CA ASN A 249 0.64 -17.97 12.66
C ASN A 249 0.97 -17.09 11.45
N TRP A 250 2.06 -17.38 10.76
CA TRP A 250 2.43 -16.67 9.53
C TRP A 250 1.41 -16.93 8.42
N VAL A 251 1.02 -18.19 8.20
CA VAL A 251 0.02 -18.55 7.17
C VAL A 251 -1.33 -17.88 7.46
N ILE A 252 -1.79 -17.93 8.70
CA ILE A 252 -3.06 -17.29 9.13
C ILE A 252 -2.97 -15.77 8.89
N ASN A 253 -1.84 -15.15 9.21
CA ASN A 253 -1.64 -13.71 8.98
C ASN A 253 -1.66 -13.36 7.49
N MET A 254 -1.14 -14.21 6.61
CA MET A 254 -1.22 -14.01 5.15
C MET A 254 -2.66 -14.16 4.63
N LEU A 255 -3.42 -15.10 5.13
CA LEU A 255 -4.85 -15.22 4.79
C LEU A 255 -5.67 -14.02 5.28
N TYR A 256 -5.39 -13.54 6.49
CA TYR A 256 -6.01 -12.33 7.03
C TYR A 256 -5.64 -11.08 6.19
N MET A 257 -4.37 -10.98 5.79
CA MET A 257 -3.86 -9.94 4.90
C MET A 257 -4.53 -9.97 3.52
N LEU A 258 -4.78 -11.16 2.97
CA LEU A 258 -5.52 -11.33 1.72
C LEU A 258 -6.93 -10.74 1.85
N GLY A 259 -7.68 -11.07 2.91
CA GLY A 259 -9.00 -10.47 3.16
C GLY A 259 -8.96 -8.95 3.32
N TYR A 260 -7.95 -8.45 4.03
CA TYR A 260 -7.69 -7.01 4.19
C TYR A 260 -7.45 -6.32 2.83
N ALA A 261 -6.54 -6.86 2.03
CA ALA A 261 -6.16 -6.28 0.74
C ALA A 261 -7.33 -6.29 -0.26
N LEU A 262 -8.07 -7.40 -0.34
CA LEU A 262 -9.28 -7.50 -1.15
C LEU A 262 -10.32 -6.45 -0.73
N THR A 263 -10.61 -6.34 0.57
CA THR A 263 -11.59 -5.36 1.10
C THR A 263 -11.17 -3.94 0.78
N SER A 264 -9.91 -3.59 1.04
CA SER A 264 -9.38 -2.25 0.75
C SER A 264 -9.51 -1.91 -0.72
N SER A 265 -9.03 -2.79 -1.61
CA SER A 265 -8.97 -2.54 -3.04
C SER A 265 -10.35 -2.46 -3.69
N ILE A 266 -11.29 -3.30 -3.27
CA ILE A 266 -12.67 -3.26 -3.78
C ILE A 266 -13.34 -1.94 -3.39
N VAL A 267 -13.26 -1.56 -2.13
CA VAL A 267 -13.93 -0.35 -1.65
C VAL A 267 -13.30 0.91 -2.27
N THR A 268 -11.98 1.05 -2.23
CA THR A 268 -11.33 2.24 -2.78
C THR A 268 -11.43 2.32 -4.30
N GLY A 269 -11.31 1.19 -5.01
CA GLY A 269 -11.36 1.15 -6.46
C GLY A 269 -12.75 1.43 -7.06
N TYR A 270 -13.83 1.11 -6.34
CA TYR A 270 -15.20 1.29 -6.84
C TYR A 270 -16.02 2.34 -6.09
N LEU A 271 -15.47 2.99 -5.08
CA LEU A 271 -16.16 4.04 -4.31
C LEU A 271 -16.62 5.21 -5.18
N LEU A 272 -15.83 5.60 -6.18
CA LEU A 272 -16.20 6.69 -7.09
C LEU A 272 -17.41 6.31 -7.96
N TYR A 273 -17.42 5.09 -8.50
CA TYR A 273 -18.57 4.56 -9.24
C TYR A 273 -19.81 4.45 -8.35
N TYR A 274 -19.64 4.05 -7.11
CA TYR A 274 -20.72 4.00 -6.13
C TYR A 274 -21.29 5.40 -5.85
N ALA A 275 -20.44 6.39 -5.64
CA ALA A 275 -20.87 7.79 -5.43
C ALA A 275 -21.60 8.33 -6.66
N GLN A 276 -21.16 8.00 -7.87
CA GLN A 276 -21.75 8.47 -9.11
C GLN A 276 -23.09 7.77 -9.43
N TYR A 277 -23.15 6.45 -9.38
CA TYR A 277 -24.28 5.69 -9.90
C TYR A 277 -25.26 5.14 -8.86
N VAL A 278 -24.86 5.05 -7.58
CA VAL A 278 -25.73 4.64 -6.46
C VAL A 278 -26.21 5.84 -5.66
N LEU A 279 -25.29 6.77 -5.32
CA LEU A 279 -25.64 7.99 -4.58
C LEU A 279 -26.07 9.14 -5.51
N HIS A 280 -25.94 8.99 -6.84
CA HIS A 280 -26.21 10.00 -7.85
C HIS A 280 -25.51 11.34 -7.61
N ASN A 281 -24.35 11.31 -6.93
CA ASN A 281 -23.57 12.51 -6.61
C ASN A 281 -22.09 12.19 -6.44
N SER A 282 -21.32 12.35 -7.52
CA SER A 282 -19.87 12.13 -7.53
C SER A 282 -19.11 13.03 -6.52
N ALA A 283 -19.68 14.19 -6.13
CA ALA A 283 -19.03 15.09 -5.16
C ALA A 283 -18.95 14.47 -3.74
N LEU A 284 -19.77 13.46 -3.43
CA LEU A 284 -19.76 12.76 -2.15
C LEU A 284 -18.52 11.85 -1.98
N TYR A 285 -17.82 11.50 -3.07
CA TYR A 285 -16.62 10.67 -3.00
C TYR A 285 -15.59 11.22 -2.01
N THR A 286 -15.23 12.51 -2.16
CA THR A 286 -14.19 13.12 -1.31
C THR A 286 -14.56 13.17 0.17
N PRO A 287 -15.74 13.66 0.60
CA PRO A 287 -16.07 13.66 2.02
C PRO A 287 -16.18 12.25 2.63
N ILE A 288 -16.65 11.25 1.88
CA ILE A 288 -16.66 9.85 2.33
C ILE A 288 -15.23 9.32 2.53
N LEU A 289 -14.34 9.59 1.56
CA LEU A 289 -12.95 9.21 1.65
C LEU A 289 -12.24 9.89 2.83
N VAL A 290 -12.47 11.19 3.04
CA VAL A 290 -11.89 11.93 4.17
C VAL A 290 -12.37 11.38 5.50
N ALA A 291 -13.66 11.07 5.64
CA ALA A 291 -14.20 10.44 6.85
C ALA A 291 -13.50 9.09 7.14
N PHE A 292 -13.32 8.27 6.12
CA PHE A 292 -12.56 7.02 6.22
C PHE A 292 -11.11 7.25 6.66
N LEU A 293 -10.38 8.16 6.01
CA LEU A 293 -8.96 8.42 6.28
C LEU A 293 -8.73 8.97 7.69
N VAL A 294 -9.55 9.92 8.13
CA VAL A 294 -9.45 10.50 9.49
C VAL A 294 -9.69 9.42 10.55
N CYS A 295 -10.73 8.61 10.39
CA CYS A 295 -11.02 7.53 11.32
C CYS A 295 -9.97 6.42 11.28
N ASN A 296 -9.36 6.16 10.11
CA ASN A 296 -8.25 5.22 9.98
C ASN A 296 -7.00 5.70 10.75
N LEU A 297 -6.65 6.98 10.61
CA LEU A 297 -5.52 7.57 11.33
C LEU A 297 -5.71 7.52 12.85
N ILE A 298 -6.87 7.95 13.34
CA ILE A 298 -7.22 7.88 14.77
C ILE A 298 -7.22 6.41 15.23
N GLY A 299 -7.81 5.54 14.44
CA GLY A 299 -7.87 4.11 14.68
C GLY A 299 -6.49 3.45 14.81
N ALA A 300 -5.52 3.85 14.01
CA ALA A 300 -4.16 3.31 14.08
C ALA A 300 -3.45 3.64 15.41
N VAL A 301 -3.65 4.86 15.92
CA VAL A 301 -3.15 5.25 17.24
C VAL A 301 -3.81 4.42 18.35
N ILE A 302 -5.13 4.32 18.31
CA ILE A 302 -5.92 3.56 19.31
C ILE A 302 -5.58 2.07 19.23
N ALA A 303 -5.46 1.50 18.04
CA ALA A 303 -5.14 0.09 17.83
C ALA A 303 -3.83 -0.30 18.51
N LYS A 304 -2.79 0.53 18.42
CA LYS A 304 -1.49 0.28 19.08
C LYS A 304 -1.64 0.14 20.60
N PHE A 305 -2.43 1.00 21.25
CA PHE A 305 -2.65 0.95 22.69
C PHE A 305 -3.52 -0.25 23.10
N ILE A 306 -4.52 -0.58 22.32
CA ILE A 306 -5.41 -1.71 22.56
C ILE A 306 -4.65 -3.02 22.38
N ASP A 307 -3.87 -3.15 21.30
CA ASP A 307 -3.08 -4.31 20.97
C ASP A 307 -2.10 -4.67 22.12
N GLY A 308 -1.42 -3.68 22.69
CA GLY A 308 -0.56 -3.88 23.83
C GLY A 308 -1.27 -4.33 25.12
N LYS A 309 -2.58 -4.11 25.25
CA LYS A 309 -3.36 -4.48 26.44
C LYS A 309 -4.07 -5.82 26.31
N ILE A 310 -4.69 -6.10 25.16
CA ILE A 310 -5.56 -7.28 24.97
C ILE A 310 -4.91 -8.40 24.16
N GLY A 311 -3.76 -8.12 23.52
CA GLY A 311 -3.02 -9.04 22.65
C GLY A 311 -3.47 -9.02 21.19
N HIS A 312 -2.62 -9.56 20.32
CA HIS A 312 -2.74 -9.45 18.85
C HIS A 312 -3.97 -10.17 18.30
N ARG A 313 -4.25 -11.39 18.79
CA ARG A 313 -5.42 -12.17 18.38
C ARG A 313 -6.72 -11.40 18.62
N LYS A 314 -6.92 -10.86 19.84
CA LYS A 314 -8.15 -10.15 20.18
C LYS A 314 -8.30 -8.85 19.40
N THR A 315 -7.19 -8.16 19.12
CA THR A 315 -7.18 -6.92 18.33
C THR A 315 -7.53 -7.22 16.87
N MET A 316 -7.03 -8.32 16.28
CA MET A 316 -7.42 -8.77 14.93
C MET A 316 -8.90 -9.13 14.86
N LEU A 317 -9.43 -9.84 15.87
CA LEU A 317 -10.86 -10.16 15.96
C LEU A 317 -11.70 -8.88 16.04
N LEU A 318 -11.30 -7.90 16.86
CA LEU A 318 -11.99 -6.63 16.98
C LEU A 318 -11.97 -5.84 15.66
N GLY A 319 -10.84 -5.81 14.96
CA GLY A 319 -10.71 -5.18 13.63
C GLY A 319 -11.67 -5.80 12.61
N ALA A 320 -11.69 -7.12 12.51
CA ALA A 320 -12.59 -7.85 11.60
C ALA A 320 -14.07 -7.67 11.99
N LEU A 321 -14.39 -7.65 13.29
CA LEU A 321 -15.74 -7.41 13.79
C LEU A 321 -16.22 -5.98 13.43
N LEU A 322 -15.37 -4.96 13.62
CA LEU A 322 -15.68 -3.59 13.23
C LEU A 322 -15.93 -3.49 11.72
N LEU A 323 -15.12 -4.17 10.90
CA LEU A 323 -15.33 -4.24 9.46
C LEU A 323 -16.67 -4.89 9.10
N ALA A 324 -17.08 -5.95 9.76
CA ALA A 324 -18.37 -6.60 9.53
C ALA A 324 -19.54 -5.69 9.95
N ILE A 325 -19.50 -5.14 11.17
CA ILE A 325 -20.56 -4.27 11.69
C ILE A 325 -20.73 -3.02 10.84
N ALA A 326 -19.64 -2.43 10.33
CA ALA A 326 -19.67 -1.25 9.48
C ALA A 326 -20.56 -1.45 8.23
N ARG A 327 -20.70 -2.68 7.74
CA ARG A 327 -21.44 -2.99 6.49
C ARG A 327 -22.93 -3.15 6.69
N ILE A 328 -23.38 -3.49 7.89
CA ILE A 328 -24.81 -3.78 8.16
C ILE A 328 -25.72 -2.59 7.79
N PRO A 329 -25.46 -1.33 8.20
CA PRO A 329 -26.29 -0.20 7.82
C PRO A 329 -26.39 0.02 6.31
N SER A 330 -25.27 -0.14 5.58
CA SER A 330 -25.27 0.05 4.13
C SER A 330 -25.91 -1.11 3.34
N MET A 331 -26.07 -2.29 3.94
CA MET A 331 -26.89 -3.37 3.36
C MET A 331 -28.39 -3.07 3.45
N ILE A 332 -28.82 -2.37 4.52
CA ILE A 332 -30.25 -2.05 4.76
C ILE A 332 -30.65 -0.82 3.96
N ALA A 333 -29.80 0.19 3.91
CA ALA A 333 -30.07 1.48 3.27
C ALA A 333 -28.85 1.98 2.47
N PRO A 334 -28.59 1.40 1.29
CA PRO A 334 -27.37 1.68 0.51
C PRO A 334 -27.27 3.13 0.02
N SER A 335 -28.39 3.79 -0.24
CA SER A 335 -28.41 5.18 -0.73
C SER A 335 -28.52 6.23 0.40
N ASN A 336 -28.58 5.82 1.67
CA ASN A 336 -28.69 6.75 2.78
C ASN A 336 -27.32 7.32 3.17
N LEU A 337 -27.16 8.63 3.11
CA LEU A 337 -25.90 9.31 3.39
C LEU A 337 -25.37 9.03 4.80
N VAL A 338 -26.25 9.01 5.82
CA VAL A 338 -25.82 8.75 7.21
C VAL A 338 -25.21 7.37 7.32
N THR A 339 -25.84 6.35 6.72
CA THR A 339 -25.32 4.96 6.76
C THR A 339 -23.98 4.85 6.06
N ILE A 340 -23.75 5.57 4.97
CA ILE A 340 -22.49 5.55 4.22
C ILE A 340 -21.37 6.24 5.00
N PHE A 341 -21.62 7.39 5.64
CA PHE A 341 -20.62 8.05 6.48
C PHE A 341 -20.27 7.22 7.73
N VAL A 342 -21.27 6.61 8.37
CA VAL A 342 -21.04 5.69 9.50
C VAL A 342 -20.23 4.48 9.03
N ASN A 343 -20.56 3.89 7.88
CA ASN A 343 -19.80 2.80 7.28
C ASN A 343 -18.34 3.23 7.04
N ALA A 344 -18.11 4.39 6.41
CA ALA A 344 -16.76 4.89 6.13
C ALA A 344 -15.94 5.10 7.43
N ALA A 345 -16.55 5.70 8.44
CA ALA A 345 -15.90 5.96 9.73
C ALA A 345 -15.54 4.66 10.47
N VAL A 346 -16.50 3.74 10.64
CA VAL A 346 -16.26 2.45 11.35
C VAL A 346 -15.32 1.56 10.55
N MET A 347 -15.41 1.57 9.22
CA MET A 347 -14.45 0.90 8.35
C MET A 347 -13.04 1.42 8.57
N GLY A 348 -12.86 2.75 8.67
CA GLY A 348 -11.56 3.36 8.94
C GLY A 348 -10.92 2.78 10.20
N PHE A 349 -11.66 2.69 11.29
CA PHE A 349 -11.19 2.05 12.52
C PHE A 349 -10.85 0.57 12.31
N GLY A 350 -11.75 -0.20 11.70
CA GLY A 350 -11.55 -1.65 11.47
C GLY A 350 -10.30 -1.93 10.63
N MET A 351 -10.08 -1.16 9.55
CA MET A 351 -8.88 -1.27 8.69
C MET A 351 -7.61 -0.91 9.44
N ALA A 352 -7.64 0.11 10.30
CA ALA A 352 -6.51 0.51 11.13
C ALA A 352 -6.11 -0.57 12.13
N PHE A 353 -7.09 -1.16 12.83
CA PHE A 353 -6.86 -2.28 13.73
C PHE A 353 -6.25 -3.49 13.00
N ALA A 354 -6.77 -3.79 11.81
CA ALA A 354 -6.26 -4.88 10.99
C ALA A 354 -4.80 -4.66 10.57
N ILE A 355 -4.46 -3.51 9.98
CA ILE A 355 -3.11 -3.31 9.43
C ILE A 355 -2.03 -3.20 10.52
N VAL A 356 -2.34 -2.56 11.65
CA VAL A 356 -1.42 -2.48 12.79
C VAL A 356 -1.07 -3.88 13.29
N THR A 357 -2.08 -4.73 13.51
CA THR A 357 -1.85 -6.09 14.01
C THR A 357 -1.22 -7.01 12.98
N ILE A 358 -1.58 -6.91 11.68
CA ILE A 358 -0.91 -7.64 10.60
C ILE A 358 0.62 -7.42 10.66
N ASN A 359 1.06 -6.17 10.85
CA ASN A 359 2.47 -5.82 10.90
C ASN A 359 3.18 -6.46 12.11
N VAL A 360 2.55 -6.44 13.29
CA VAL A 360 3.12 -7.00 14.52
C VAL A 360 3.17 -8.52 14.44
N VAL A 361 2.07 -9.18 14.04
CA VAL A 361 2.00 -10.65 13.88
C VAL A 361 2.98 -11.14 12.83
N GLN A 362 3.21 -10.37 11.75
CA GLN A 362 4.25 -10.65 10.76
C GLN A 362 5.62 -10.73 11.41
N SER A 363 5.99 -9.74 12.23
CA SER A 363 7.30 -9.67 12.88
C SER A 363 7.48 -10.80 13.90
N GLU A 364 6.48 -11.03 14.74
CA GLU A 364 6.52 -12.11 15.74
C GLU A 364 6.55 -13.51 15.09
N SER A 365 5.82 -13.73 14.00
CA SER A 365 5.88 -14.99 13.28
C SER A 365 7.26 -15.28 12.68
N VAL A 366 7.96 -14.25 12.19
CA VAL A 366 9.34 -14.38 11.70
C VAL A 366 10.30 -14.70 12.84
N ASP A 367 10.14 -14.06 14.01
CA ASP A 367 10.94 -14.35 15.19
C ASP A 367 10.70 -15.77 15.72
N LEU A 368 9.46 -16.29 15.62
CA LEU A 368 9.12 -17.69 15.94
C LEU A 368 9.79 -18.68 14.97
N ILE A 369 9.85 -18.38 13.68
CA ILE A 369 10.56 -19.20 12.68
C ILE A 369 12.04 -19.24 13.02
N GLU A 370 12.65 -18.10 13.33
CA GLU A 370 14.06 -18.01 13.72
C GLU A 370 14.33 -18.82 14.99
N TRP A 371 13.48 -18.73 16.00
CA TRP A 371 13.59 -19.48 17.24
C TRP A 371 13.44 -20.99 17.08
N LYS A 372 12.43 -21.44 16.30
CA LYS A 372 12.15 -22.86 16.09
C LYS A 372 13.13 -23.54 15.14
N GLN A 373 13.64 -22.83 14.14
CA GLN A 373 14.35 -23.43 13.00
C GLN A 373 15.78 -22.86 12.80
N GLY A 374 16.19 -21.88 13.59
CA GLY A 374 17.54 -21.29 13.53
C GLY A 374 17.82 -20.49 12.24
N LYS A 375 16.81 -20.24 11.40
CA LYS A 375 16.96 -19.54 10.12
C LYS A 375 16.21 -18.22 10.11
N ARG A 376 16.91 -17.16 9.75
CA ARG A 376 16.34 -15.82 9.65
C ARG A 376 15.76 -15.57 8.24
N VAL A 377 14.45 -15.34 8.15
CA VAL A 377 13.69 -15.23 6.88
C VAL A 377 12.97 -13.89 6.72
N VAL A 378 13.45 -12.82 7.35
CA VAL A 378 12.78 -11.50 7.40
C VAL A 378 12.49 -10.95 6.01
N ALA A 379 13.51 -10.86 5.14
CA ALA A 379 13.37 -10.32 3.79
C ALA A 379 12.40 -11.14 2.94
N SER A 380 12.50 -12.46 3.05
CA SER A 380 11.66 -13.40 2.32
C SER A 380 10.19 -13.31 2.74
N ALA A 381 9.92 -13.22 4.05
CA ALA A 381 8.59 -13.05 4.59
C ALA A 381 7.94 -11.73 4.11
N SER A 382 8.73 -10.65 4.05
CA SER A 382 8.28 -9.36 3.55
C SER A 382 7.98 -9.39 2.04
N SER A 383 8.80 -10.09 1.25
CA SER A 383 8.58 -10.24 -0.20
C SER A 383 7.31 -11.03 -0.51
N VAL A 384 7.08 -12.16 0.18
CA VAL A 384 5.85 -12.95 -0.01
C VAL A 384 4.62 -12.16 0.45
N ARG A 385 4.71 -11.41 1.55
CA ARG A 385 3.64 -10.51 1.99
C ARG A 385 3.29 -9.47 0.93
N SER A 386 4.31 -8.82 0.36
CA SER A 386 4.12 -7.83 -0.72
C SER A 386 3.44 -8.45 -1.93
N PHE A 387 3.84 -9.66 -2.31
CA PHE A 387 3.21 -10.42 -3.39
C PHE A 387 1.74 -10.73 -3.09
N VAL A 388 1.42 -11.20 -1.87
CA VAL A 388 0.03 -11.46 -1.44
C VAL A 388 -0.80 -10.18 -1.50
N TYR A 389 -0.28 -9.05 -1.01
CA TYR A 389 -0.99 -7.77 -1.04
C TYR A 389 -1.27 -7.30 -2.47
N LYS A 390 -0.23 -7.19 -3.31
CA LYS A 390 -0.34 -6.74 -4.70
C LYS A 390 -1.23 -7.69 -5.52
N GLY A 391 -1.03 -9.01 -5.38
CA GLY A 391 -1.82 -10.02 -6.07
C GLY A 391 -3.30 -9.99 -5.70
N SER A 392 -3.61 -9.78 -4.42
CA SER A 392 -4.99 -9.62 -3.94
C SER A 392 -5.65 -8.37 -4.53
N THR A 393 -4.93 -7.24 -4.54
CA THR A 393 -5.41 -5.98 -5.13
C THR A 393 -5.78 -6.15 -6.59
N ALA A 394 -4.91 -6.78 -7.36
CA ALA A 394 -5.18 -7.03 -8.78
C ALA A 394 -6.34 -7.97 -9.02
N LEU A 395 -6.37 -9.07 -8.26
CA LEU A 395 -7.47 -10.03 -8.34
C LEU A 395 -8.82 -9.35 -8.05
N ALA A 396 -8.86 -8.49 -7.02
CA ALA A 396 -10.05 -7.73 -6.66
C ALA A 396 -10.53 -6.83 -7.80
N LEU A 397 -9.65 -5.97 -8.30
CA LEU A 397 -10.00 -4.99 -9.33
C LEU A 397 -10.35 -5.69 -10.66
N PHE A 398 -9.60 -6.73 -11.04
CA PHE A 398 -9.89 -7.53 -12.23
C PHE A 398 -11.23 -8.24 -12.13
N ALA A 399 -11.47 -9.00 -11.05
CA ALA A 399 -12.69 -9.79 -10.89
C ALA A 399 -13.95 -8.91 -10.90
N ILE A 400 -13.97 -7.82 -10.11
CA ILE A 400 -15.12 -6.92 -10.07
C ILE A 400 -15.31 -6.20 -11.43
N GLY A 401 -14.21 -5.76 -12.06
CA GLY A 401 -14.29 -5.14 -13.38
C GLY A 401 -14.89 -6.07 -14.45
N GLN A 402 -14.54 -7.37 -14.43
CA GLN A 402 -15.14 -8.36 -15.32
C GLN A 402 -16.63 -8.62 -15.01
N ILE A 403 -17.02 -8.60 -13.74
CA ILE A 403 -18.43 -8.73 -13.33
C ILE A 403 -19.22 -7.51 -13.83
N LEU A 404 -18.72 -6.28 -13.60
CA LEU A 404 -19.36 -5.06 -14.09
C LEU A 404 -19.47 -5.03 -15.63
N ALA A 405 -18.45 -5.47 -16.35
CA ALA A 405 -18.52 -5.58 -17.79
C ALA A 405 -19.65 -6.52 -18.29
N ARG A 406 -19.90 -7.62 -17.56
CA ARG A 406 -20.98 -8.57 -17.89
C ARG A 406 -22.37 -8.08 -17.51
N THR A 407 -22.50 -7.12 -16.60
CA THR A 407 -23.80 -6.51 -16.24
C THR A 407 -24.22 -5.40 -17.20
N GLY A 408 -23.40 -5.11 -18.21
CA GLY A 408 -23.68 -4.07 -19.20
C GLY A 408 -23.39 -2.66 -18.70
N TYR A 409 -22.35 -2.51 -17.86
CA TYR A 409 -21.89 -1.17 -17.45
C TYR A 409 -21.51 -0.32 -18.67
N ASP A 410 -22.11 0.87 -18.76
CA ASP A 410 -21.85 1.86 -19.79
C ASP A 410 -21.65 3.24 -19.16
N SER A 411 -20.49 3.83 -19.38
CA SER A 411 -20.11 5.13 -18.80
C SER A 411 -20.88 6.32 -19.37
N GLU A 412 -21.55 6.15 -20.52
CA GLU A 412 -22.35 7.22 -21.16
C GLU A 412 -23.76 7.29 -20.61
N LEU A 413 -24.22 6.28 -19.88
CA LEU A 413 -25.55 6.24 -19.31
C LEU A 413 -25.59 6.92 -17.93
N ALA A 414 -26.49 7.88 -17.76
CA ALA A 414 -26.76 8.52 -16.45
C ALA A 414 -27.33 7.51 -15.44
N GLN A 415 -28.14 6.56 -15.91
CA GLN A 415 -28.71 5.48 -15.10
C GLN A 415 -28.20 4.14 -15.60
N GLN A 416 -27.54 3.41 -14.73
CA GLN A 416 -27.05 2.08 -15.02
C GLN A 416 -28.13 1.02 -14.86
N SER A 417 -27.92 -0.16 -15.44
CA SER A 417 -28.81 -1.30 -15.24
C SER A 417 -28.90 -1.66 -13.74
N ALA A 418 -30.06 -2.19 -13.31
CA ALA A 418 -30.23 -2.66 -11.94
C ALA A 418 -29.15 -3.71 -11.54
N ALA A 419 -28.72 -4.54 -12.49
CA ALA A 419 -27.64 -5.50 -12.25
C ALA A 419 -26.30 -4.82 -11.95
N THR A 420 -25.96 -3.75 -12.67
CA THR A 420 -24.75 -2.96 -12.44
C THR A 420 -24.80 -2.25 -11.08
N VAL A 421 -25.93 -1.62 -10.74
CA VAL A 421 -26.14 -0.95 -9.44
C VAL A 421 -26.00 -1.95 -8.30
N ASN A 422 -26.63 -3.13 -8.38
CA ASN A 422 -26.52 -4.19 -7.36
C ASN A 422 -25.06 -4.67 -7.16
N VAL A 423 -24.26 -4.75 -8.22
CA VAL A 423 -22.84 -5.09 -8.12
C VAL A 423 -22.08 -3.97 -7.39
N LEU A 424 -22.31 -2.71 -7.72
CA LEU A 424 -21.67 -1.57 -7.05
C LEU A 424 -22.04 -1.49 -5.57
N GLU A 425 -23.32 -1.71 -5.21
CA GLU A 425 -23.76 -1.83 -3.82
C GLU A 425 -23.08 -2.99 -3.11
N SER A 426 -22.94 -4.14 -3.79
CA SER A 426 -22.25 -5.30 -3.25
C SER A 426 -20.76 -5.06 -3.02
N CYS A 427 -20.10 -4.23 -3.83
CA CYS A 427 -18.70 -3.84 -3.63
C CYS A 427 -18.48 -3.03 -2.34
N VAL A 428 -19.47 -2.27 -1.90
CA VAL A 428 -19.36 -1.45 -0.69
C VAL A 428 -19.92 -2.17 0.55
N SER A 429 -20.85 -3.10 0.40
CA SER A 429 -21.56 -3.75 1.50
C SER A 429 -21.30 -5.27 1.61
N TYR A 430 -21.89 -6.07 0.72
CA TYR A 430 -21.94 -7.54 0.87
C TYR A 430 -20.57 -8.21 0.74
N ILE A 431 -19.77 -7.87 -0.30
CA ILE A 431 -18.47 -8.50 -0.53
C ILE A 431 -17.50 -8.21 0.63
N PRO A 432 -17.32 -6.93 1.06
CA PRO A 432 -16.49 -6.63 2.23
C PRO A 432 -17.01 -7.24 3.53
N PHE A 433 -18.31 -7.45 3.69
CA PHE A 433 -18.87 -8.15 4.84
C PHE A 433 -18.44 -9.61 4.89
N VAL A 434 -18.57 -10.35 3.78
CA VAL A 434 -18.11 -11.74 3.67
C VAL A 434 -16.60 -11.85 3.93
N LEU A 435 -15.81 -10.91 3.37
CA LEU A 435 -14.38 -10.85 3.61
C LEU A 435 -14.04 -10.54 5.08
N ALA A 436 -14.81 -9.70 5.76
CA ALA A 436 -14.64 -9.43 7.18
C ALA A 436 -14.94 -10.68 8.05
N ILE A 437 -15.97 -11.46 7.70
CA ILE A 437 -16.24 -12.76 8.35
C ILE A 437 -15.08 -13.73 8.10
N PHE A 438 -14.56 -13.81 6.88
CA PHE A 438 -13.38 -14.62 6.57
C PHE A 438 -12.18 -14.22 7.42
N MET A 439 -11.89 -12.90 7.52
CA MET A 439 -10.83 -12.37 8.39
C MET A 439 -11.06 -12.72 9.86
N PHE A 440 -12.29 -12.62 10.34
CA PHE A 440 -12.67 -12.99 11.71
C PHE A 440 -12.39 -14.46 11.98
N ILE A 441 -12.80 -15.35 11.07
CA ILE A 441 -12.53 -16.79 11.18
C ILE A 441 -11.02 -17.05 11.18
N CYS A 442 -10.23 -16.42 10.31
CA CYS A 442 -8.77 -16.54 10.33
C CYS A 442 -8.18 -16.16 11.70
N ALA A 443 -8.62 -15.04 12.27
CA ALA A 443 -8.12 -14.57 13.56
C ALA A 443 -8.48 -15.50 14.74
N LEU A 444 -9.56 -16.29 14.66
CA LEU A 444 -9.90 -17.29 15.67
C LEU A 444 -8.84 -18.39 15.81
N PHE A 445 -8.15 -18.72 14.73
CA PHE A 445 -7.12 -19.77 14.73
C PHE A 445 -5.72 -19.27 15.09
N LEU A 446 -5.54 -17.97 15.31
CA LEU A 446 -4.26 -17.36 15.66
C LEU A 446 -3.85 -17.73 17.08
N THR A 447 -2.61 -18.18 17.28
CA THR A 447 -2.03 -18.57 18.57
C THR A 447 -0.77 -17.75 18.92
N VAL A 448 -0.47 -16.72 18.13
CA VAL A 448 0.80 -15.96 18.20
C VAL A 448 1.10 -15.39 19.58
N ASP A 449 0.09 -14.91 20.32
CA ASP A 449 0.27 -14.34 21.66
C ASP A 449 0.85 -15.39 22.65
N LYS A 450 0.34 -16.64 22.57
CA LYS A 450 0.82 -17.74 23.39
C LYS A 450 2.21 -18.19 22.96
N ASP A 451 2.40 -18.43 21.65
CA ASP A 451 3.65 -18.93 21.10
C ASP A 451 4.81 -17.91 21.32
N ALA A 452 4.52 -16.62 21.22
CA ALA A 452 5.49 -15.55 21.50
C ALA A 452 5.85 -15.47 23.00
N GLN A 453 4.89 -15.70 23.91
CA GLN A 453 5.16 -15.77 25.35
C GLN A 453 6.07 -16.96 25.67
N GLU A 454 5.79 -18.14 25.11
CA GLU A 454 6.62 -19.34 25.28
C GLU A 454 8.06 -19.11 24.77
N MET A 455 8.22 -18.48 23.59
CA MET A 455 9.52 -18.12 23.06
C MET A 455 10.29 -17.16 23.97
N ARG A 456 9.62 -16.12 24.47
CA ARG A 456 10.24 -15.12 25.37
C ARG A 456 10.67 -15.75 26.69
N ALA A 457 9.84 -16.61 27.28
CA ALA A 457 10.15 -17.35 28.50
C ALA A 457 11.34 -18.30 28.31
N ALA A 458 11.40 -19.05 27.21
CA ALA A 458 12.53 -19.92 26.90
C ALA A 458 13.84 -19.16 26.69
N LYS A 459 13.80 -18.00 25.98
CA LYS A 459 14.98 -17.14 25.81
C LYS A 459 15.47 -16.55 27.16
N ALA A 460 14.55 -16.18 28.06
CA ALA A 460 14.91 -15.66 29.38
C ALA A 460 15.55 -16.76 30.26
N ALA A 461 15.04 -17.99 30.21
CA ALA A 461 15.63 -19.13 30.95
C ALA A 461 17.05 -19.44 30.47
N MET A 462 17.28 -19.49 29.15
CA MET A 462 18.63 -19.69 28.57
C MET A 462 19.61 -18.58 28.95
N ALA A 463 19.15 -17.32 29.02
CA ALA A 463 19.97 -16.20 29.45
C ALA A 463 20.38 -16.30 30.93
N ALA A 464 19.45 -16.71 31.79
CA ALA A 464 19.71 -16.92 33.22
C ALA A 464 20.68 -18.09 33.49
N GLU A 465 20.56 -19.20 32.70
CA GLU A 465 21.51 -20.30 32.78
C GLU A 465 22.91 -19.90 32.27
N GLY A 466 23.01 -19.08 31.21
CA GLY A 466 24.29 -18.57 30.69
C GLY A 466 24.99 -17.58 31.61
N GLU A 467 24.25 -16.85 32.47
CA GLU A 467 24.83 -16.00 33.52
C GLU A 467 25.23 -16.80 34.78
N ALA A 468 24.57 -17.89 35.09
CA ALA A 468 24.92 -18.76 36.22
C ALA A 468 26.18 -19.61 35.98
N VAL A 469 26.61 -19.73 34.72
CA VAL A 469 27.83 -20.49 34.29
C VAL A 469 29.06 -19.56 34.13
N LYS A 470 28.89 -18.23 34.20
CA LYS A 470 30.01 -17.25 34.27
C LYS A 470 30.28 -16.81 35.67
#